data_95cac6dd31cfa955a6a750f58c8aa8a8
#
_entry.id   95cac6dd31cfa955a6a750f58c8aa8a8
#
_cell.length_a   1.000
_cell.length_b   1.000
_cell.length_c   1.000
_cell.angle_alpha   90.00
_cell.angle_beta   90.00
_cell.angle_gamma   90.00
#
_symmetry.space_group_name_H-M   'P 1'
#
loop_
_entity.id
_entity.type
_entity.pdbx_description
1 polymer ?
#
loop_
_entity_poly.entity_id
_entity_poly.type
_entity_poly.pdbx_seq_one_letter_code
_entity_poly.pdbx_strand_id
1 'polypeptide(L)'
;IGPVHSASNRRHAAKVIDRCVDAITLREDLSAEELRSMGVTRPAVHITADPALLLQPGTDGAVDSFLLSQKLDPAGGYALFVLRPWHEFAQKKQCFVEAAEYVHEKYGLTPVFFALEPNRDLGVTREVRAALHCESVLLPTPEDETLIIGMMKRMRLVVSMRLHTLIFASSVGAPLVAVSYDPKVTGFMRYIGQKHCTAFETLTPEGLRGEIDAALAAQERYDVSHLHALAEENEQIARKLMEEA
;
A
#
# COMPACT_ATOMS: atom_id res chain seq x y z
N ILE A 1 7.79 -2.30 13.36
CA ILE A 1 9.11 -2.90 13.61
C ILE A 1 9.14 -4.23 12.89
N GLY A 2 10.08 -4.43 11.98
CA GLY A 2 10.27 -5.72 11.34
C GLY A 2 11.01 -6.69 12.25
N PRO A 3 10.97 -8.01 11.96
CA PRO A 3 11.62 -9.01 12.79
C PRO A 3 13.13 -8.76 12.89
N VAL A 4 13.64 -8.74 14.13
CA VAL A 4 15.07 -8.59 14.42
C VAL A 4 15.66 -9.98 14.63
N HIS A 5 16.37 -10.53 13.64
CA HIS A 5 16.84 -11.93 13.65
C HIS A 5 18.03 -12.19 14.55
N SER A 6 18.96 -11.23 14.68
CA SER A 6 20.16 -11.41 15.51
C SER A 6 19.87 -11.27 16.99
N ALA A 7 20.19 -12.29 17.78
CA ALA A 7 20.02 -12.25 19.23
C ALA A 7 20.78 -11.08 19.91
N SER A 8 21.94 -10.70 19.40
CA SER A 8 22.68 -9.54 19.88
C SER A 8 21.93 -8.25 19.58
N ASN A 9 21.44 -8.09 18.36
CA ASN A 9 20.67 -6.90 17.96
C ASN A 9 19.35 -6.79 18.73
N ARG A 10 18.67 -7.92 18.99
CA ARG A 10 17.45 -7.96 19.82
C ARG A 10 17.70 -7.40 21.22
N ARG A 11 18.75 -7.90 21.90
CA ARG A 11 19.12 -7.43 23.26
C ARG A 11 19.51 -5.95 23.24
N HIS A 12 20.27 -5.52 22.23
CA HIS A 12 20.68 -4.13 22.13
C HIS A 12 19.48 -3.20 21.88
N ALA A 13 18.61 -3.56 20.94
CA ALA A 13 17.40 -2.79 20.62
C ALA A 13 16.49 -2.68 21.85
N ALA A 14 16.20 -3.80 22.53
CA ALA A 14 15.37 -3.79 23.75
C ALA A 14 15.96 -2.85 24.82
N LYS A 15 17.27 -2.94 25.07
CA LYS A 15 17.94 -2.08 26.05
C LYS A 15 17.86 -0.59 25.69
N VAL A 16 18.01 -0.23 24.42
CA VAL A 16 17.90 1.16 23.96
C VAL A 16 16.45 1.64 24.09
N ILE A 17 15.50 0.84 23.64
CA ILE A 17 14.07 1.18 23.75
C ILE A 17 13.67 1.39 25.20
N ASP A 18 13.99 0.45 26.09
CA ASP A 18 13.64 0.57 27.51
C ASP A 18 14.33 1.75 28.24
N ARG A 19 15.42 2.28 27.70
CA ARG A 19 16.11 3.41 28.31
C ARG A 19 15.70 4.77 27.79
N CYS A 20 15.36 4.84 26.49
CA CYS A 20 15.29 6.09 25.75
C CYS A 20 13.90 6.41 25.20
N VAL A 21 12.93 5.51 25.33
CA VAL A 21 11.61 5.67 24.74
C VAL A 21 10.54 5.67 25.83
N ASP A 22 9.69 6.67 25.87
CA ASP A 22 8.60 6.79 26.84
C ASP A 22 7.29 6.18 26.35
N ALA A 23 6.99 6.34 25.06
CA ALA A 23 5.85 5.67 24.42
C ALA A 23 6.18 5.23 22.98
N ILE A 24 5.46 4.22 22.50
CA ILE A 24 5.56 3.70 21.13
C ILE A 24 4.16 3.59 20.56
N THR A 25 3.93 4.18 19.40
CA THR A 25 2.75 3.93 18.60
C THR A 25 3.07 2.94 17.48
N LEU A 26 2.20 1.98 17.28
CA LEU A 26 2.36 0.92 16.27
C LEU A 26 1.09 0.80 15.45
N ARG A 27 1.25 0.64 14.15
CA ARG A 27 0.13 0.47 13.22
C ARG A 27 -0.36 -0.97 13.07
N GLU A 28 0.21 -1.91 13.81
CA GLU A 28 -0.09 -3.35 13.70
C GLU A 28 0.33 -4.13 14.95
N ASP A 29 -0.43 -5.17 15.28
CA ASP A 29 -0.19 -6.01 16.45
C ASP A 29 1.11 -6.81 16.38
N LEU A 30 1.52 -7.26 15.18
CA LEU A 30 2.75 -8.04 14.98
C LEU A 30 4.01 -7.30 15.48
N SER A 31 4.05 -5.98 15.31
CA SER A 31 5.15 -5.17 15.84
C SER A 31 5.15 -5.11 17.37
N ALA A 32 3.97 -5.14 18.01
CA ALA A 32 3.87 -5.21 19.46
C ALA A 32 4.31 -6.58 20.00
N GLU A 33 3.97 -7.66 19.29
CA GLU A 33 4.43 -9.00 19.61
C GLU A 33 5.95 -9.09 19.52
N GLU A 34 6.55 -8.49 18.49
CA GLU A 34 8.01 -8.45 18.34
C GLU A 34 8.67 -7.69 19.49
N LEU A 35 8.16 -6.53 19.91
CA LEU A 35 8.67 -5.80 21.06
C LEU A 35 8.60 -6.62 22.35
N ARG A 36 7.45 -7.26 22.61
CA ARG A 36 7.28 -8.14 23.77
C ARG A 36 8.25 -9.32 23.73
N SER A 37 8.44 -9.95 22.57
CA SER A 37 9.37 -11.07 22.39
C SER A 37 10.84 -10.69 22.56
N MET A 38 11.18 -9.40 22.37
CA MET A 38 12.50 -8.86 22.65
C MET A 38 12.71 -8.53 24.16
N GLY A 39 11.64 -8.56 24.96
CA GLY A 39 11.71 -8.22 26.38
C GLY A 39 11.60 -6.71 26.65
N VAL A 40 11.03 -5.92 25.73
CA VAL A 40 10.74 -4.49 25.96
C VAL A 40 9.58 -4.38 26.95
N THR A 41 9.76 -3.59 28.02
CA THR A 41 8.81 -3.53 29.13
C THR A 41 8.48 -2.12 29.59
N ARG A 42 9.38 -1.15 29.40
CA ARG A 42 9.23 0.19 30.00
C ARG A 42 8.26 1.08 29.22
N PRO A 43 8.39 1.26 27.89
CA PRO A 43 7.56 2.22 27.20
C PRO A 43 6.09 1.78 27.15
N ALA A 44 5.17 2.75 27.22
CA ALA A 44 3.78 2.49 26.90
C ALA A 44 3.66 2.15 25.40
N VAL A 45 3.01 1.02 25.08
CA VAL A 45 2.83 0.58 23.68
C VAL A 45 1.36 0.74 23.31
N HIS A 46 1.10 1.53 22.29
CA HIS A 46 -0.22 1.83 21.77
C HIS A 46 -0.35 1.26 20.36
N ILE A 47 -1.42 0.50 20.10
CA ILE A 47 -1.78 0.07 18.76
C ILE A 47 -2.69 1.15 18.16
N THR A 48 -2.18 1.84 17.18
CA THR A 48 -2.86 2.93 16.46
C THR A 48 -3.04 2.56 14.99
N ALA A 49 -3.11 3.54 14.08
CA ALA A 49 -3.08 3.28 12.66
C ALA A 49 -1.95 4.09 11.98
N ASP A 50 -1.67 3.77 10.73
CA ASP A 50 -0.66 4.50 9.96
C ASP A 50 -1.11 5.96 9.74
N PRO A 51 -0.32 6.97 10.16
CA PRO A 51 -0.67 8.38 9.98
C PRO A 51 -0.92 8.78 8.52
N ALA A 52 -0.41 8.01 7.56
CA ALA A 52 -0.66 8.26 6.15
C ALA A 52 -2.15 8.17 5.76
N LEU A 53 -2.98 7.55 6.59
CA LEU A 53 -4.45 7.57 6.42
C LEU A 53 -5.07 8.96 6.60
N LEU A 54 -4.40 9.87 7.29
CA LEU A 54 -4.88 11.24 7.53
C LEU A 54 -4.58 12.19 6.38
N LEU A 55 -3.74 11.78 5.44
CA LEU A 55 -3.43 12.57 4.27
C LEU A 55 -4.67 12.75 3.40
N GLN A 56 -4.95 14.00 3.04
CA GLN A 56 -6.10 14.34 2.22
C GLN A 56 -5.77 14.18 0.72
N PRO A 57 -6.72 13.74 -0.11
CA PRO A 57 -6.52 13.73 -1.55
C PRO A 57 -6.39 15.16 -2.09
N GLY A 58 -5.55 15.35 -3.10
CA GLY A 58 -5.47 16.59 -3.85
C GLY A 58 -6.83 16.97 -4.47
N THR A 59 -7.00 18.24 -4.76
CA THR A 59 -8.25 18.73 -5.36
C THR A 59 -8.53 18.07 -6.71
N ASP A 60 -9.80 17.87 -7.04
CA ASP A 60 -10.19 17.23 -8.31
C ASP A 60 -9.58 17.98 -9.51
N GLY A 61 -9.53 19.31 -9.48
CA GLY A 61 -8.93 20.11 -10.56
C GLY A 61 -7.41 19.89 -10.72
N ALA A 62 -6.67 19.72 -9.61
CA ALA A 62 -5.23 19.43 -9.67
C ALA A 62 -4.99 18.02 -10.23
N VAL A 63 -5.79 17.04 -9.80
CA VAL A 63 -5.72 15.65 -10.29
C VAL A 63 -6.06 15.60 -11.79
N ASP A 64 -7.14 16.25 -12.22
CA ASP A 64 -7.56 16.27 -13.61
C ASP A 64 -6.49 16.95 -14.50
N SER A 65 -5.91 18.06 -14.03
CA SER A 65 -4.80 18.74 -14.73
C SER A 65 -3.58 17.84 -14.88
N PHE A 66 -3.24 17.08 -13.82
CA PHE A 66 -2.15 16.11 -13.86
C PHE A 66 -2.42 15.00 -14.88
N LEU A 67 -3.60 14.36 -14.83
CA LEU A 67 -3.98 13.30 -15.76
C LEU A 67 -3.97 13.78 -17.21
N LEU A 68 -4.55 14.96 -17.50
CA LEU A 68 -4.55 15.58 -18.83
C LEU A 68 -3.12 15.87 -19.32
N SER A 69 -2.22 16.31 -18.44
CA SER A 69 -0.80 16.50 -18.79
C SER A 69 -0.12 15.20 -19.22
N GLN A 70 -0.61 14.07 -18.73
CA GLN A 70 -0.16 12.71 -19.10
C GLN A 70 -0.98 12.12 -20.26
N LYS A 71 -1.84 12.89 -20.91
CA LYS A 71 -2.75 12.49 -22.00
C LYS A 71 -3.77 11.44 -21.57
N LEU A 72 -4.15 11.43 -20.31
CA LEU A 72 -5.22 10.61 -19.76
C LEU A 72 -6.50 11.45 -19.58
N ASP A 73 -7.63 10.87 -19.97
CA ASP A 73 -8.94 11.48 -19.70
C ASP A 73 -9.29 11.30 -18.20
N PRO A 74 -9.56 12.37 -17.45
CA PRO A 74 -9.97 12.24 -16.05
C PRO A 74 -11.22 11.36 -15.81
N ALA A 75 -12.07 11.21 -16.83
CA ALA A 75 -13.25 10.34 -16.81
C ALA A 75 -12.97 8.92 -17.36
N GLY A 76 -11.74 8.62 -17.76
CA GLY A 76 -11.35 7.34 -18.32
C GLY A 76 -11.41 6.18 -17.32
N GLY A 77 -11.49 4.97 -17.84
CA GLY A 77 -11.41 3.75 -17.05
C GLY A 77 -9.96 3.26 -16.92
N TYR A 78 -9.42 3.27 -15.72
CA TYR A 78 -8.02 2.92 -15.45
C TYR A 78 -7.88 1.84 -14.40
N ALA A 79 -6.89 0.94 -14.60
CA ALA A 79 -6.41 0.00 -13.59
C ALA A 79 -4.94 0.33 -13.26
N LEU A 80 -4.68 0.72 -12.02
CA LEU A 80 -3.35 1.11 -11.55
C LEU A 80 -2.58 -0.10 -11.07
N PHE A 81 -1.35 -0.26 -11.54
CA PHE A 81 -0.41 -1.29 -11.11
C PHE A 81 0.81 -0.66 -10.45
N VAL A 82 1.03 -0.97 -9.17
CA VAL A 82 2.18 -0.48 -8.40
C VAL A 82 3.01 -1.67 -7.94
N LEU A 83 4.11 -1.88 -8.65
CA LEU A 83 4.97 -3.04 -8.49
C LEU A 83 6.22 -2.69 -7.67
N ARG A 84 6.86 -3.72 -7.13
CA ARG A 84 8.13 -3.57 -6.43
C ARG A 84 9.05 -4.76 -6.77
N PRO A 85 10.36 -4.55 -6.87
CA PRO A 85 11.30 -5.66 -6.99
C PRO A 85 11.28 -6.50 -5.72
N TRP A 86 11.19 -7.80 -5.90
CA TRP A 86 11.24 -8.78 -4.84
C TRP A 86 12.03 -9.99 -5.28
N HIS A 87 12.42 -10.83 -4.31
CA HIS A 87 13.06 -12.10 -4.63
C HIS A 87 12.19 -12.90 -5.62
N GLU A 88 12.81 -13.44 -6.67
CA GLU A 88 12.12 -14.20 -7.71
C GLU A 88 11.06 -13.43 -8.54
N PHE A 89 11.08 -12.09 -8.54
CA PHE A 89 10.11 -11.29 -9.31
C PHE A 89 10.09 -11.68 -10.80
N ALA A 90 11.23 -12.00 -11.38
CA ALA A 90 11.33 -12.40 -12.80
C ALA A 90 10.47 -13.65 -13.12
N GLN A 91 10.33 -14.58 -12.17
CA GLN A 91 9.49 -15.78 -12.33
C GLN A 91 8.00 -15.46 -12.26
N LYS A 92 7.62 -14.38 -11.55
CA LYS A 92 6.24 -13.95 -11.34
C LYS A 92 5.81 -12.80 -12.27
N LYS A 93 6.75 -12.23 -13.04
CA LYS A 93 6.48 -11.11 -13.94
C LYS A 93 5.28 -11.36 -14.85
N GLN A 94 5.16 -12.58 -15.41
CA GLN A 94 4.09 -12.95 -16.32
C GLN A 94 2.70 -12.83 -15.67
N CYS A 95 2.56 -13.05 -14.37
CA CYS A 95 1.29 -12.86 -13.64
C CYS A 95 0.78 -11.43 -13.76
N PHE A 96 1.68 -10.44 -13.66
CA PHE A 96 1.33 -9.03 -13.77
C PHE A 96 1.08 -8.60 -15.21
N VAL A 97 1.81 -9.16 -16.18
CA VAL A 97 1.56 -8.94 -17.61
C VAL A 97 0.15 -9.41 -17.96
N GLU A 98 -0.17 -10.66 -17.68
CA GLU A 98 -1.48 -11.23 -17.97
C GLU A 98 -2.62 -10.54 -17.20
N ALA A 99 -2.38 -10.10 -15.96
CA ALA A 99 -3.37 -9.34 -15.21
C ALA A 99 -3.67 -7.98 -15.86
N ALA A 100 -2.64 -7.28 -16.35
CA ALA A 100 -2.79 -5.99 -17.02
C ALA A 100 -3.50 -6.14 -18.37
N GLU A 101 -3.16 -7.15 -19.16
CA GLU A 101 -3.86 -7.47 -20.41
C GLU A 101 -5.32 -7.87 -20.14
N TYR A 102 -5.55 -8.68 -19.11
CA TYR A 102 -6.88 -9.12 -18.71
C TYR A 102 -7.83 -7.97 -18.32
N VAL A 103 -7.37 -6.99 -17.55
CA VAL A 103 -8.22 -5.84 -17.22
C VAL A 103 -8.53 -4.98 -18.44
N HIS A 104 -7.61 -4.93 -19.41
CA HIS A 104 -7.84 -4.26 -20.68
C HIS A 104 -8.87 -5.00 -21.53
N GLU A 105 -8.67 -6.28 -21.77
CA GLU A 105 -9.51 -7.09 -22.63
C GLU A 105 -10.93 -7.30 -22.09
N LYS A 106 -11.05 -7.62 -20.80
CA LYS A 106 -12.34 -7.97 -20.19
C LYS A 106 -13.15 -6.76 -19.77
N TYR A 107 -12.48 -5.74 -19.21
CA TYR A 107 -13.13 -4.61 -18.57
C TYR A 107 -12.98 -3.29 -19.32
N GLY A 108 -12.20 -3.26 -20.39
CA GLY A 108 -11.90 -2.04 -21.16
C GLY A 108 -11.12 -1.01 -20.34
N LEU A 109 -10.41 -1.44 -19.29
CA LEU A 109 -9.60 -0.54 -18.47
C LEU A 109 -8.21 -0.39 -19.08
N THR A 110 -7.72 0.84 -19.17
CA THR A 110 -6.33 1.08 -19.58
C THR A 110 -5.40 0.80 -18.39
N PRO A 111 -4.42 -0.13 -18.52
CA PRO A 111 -3.40 -0.34 -17.52
C PRO A 111 -2.52 0.89 -17.35
N VAL A 112 -2.47 1.39 -16.12
CA VAL A 112 -1.62 2.51 -15.72
C VAL A 112 -0.59 2.00 -14.73
N PHE A 113 0.66 2.32 -14.95
CA PHE A 113 1.76 1.95 -14.08
C PHE A 113 2.30 3.17 -13.35
N PHE A 114 2.72 2.95 -12.13
CA PHE A 114 3.27 3.97 -11.27
C PHE A 114 4.35 3.37 -10.38
N ALA A 115 5.46 4.08 -10.21
CA ALA A 115 6.55 3.66 -9.33
C ALA A 115 6.53 4.52 -8.06
N LEU A 116 6.11 3.96 -6.92
CA LEU A 116 6.04 4.71 -5.66
C LEU A 116 7.44 5.14 -5.17
N GLU A 117 8.43 4.27 -5.33
CA GLU A 117 9.84 4.57 -5.10
C GLU A 117 10.61 4.43 -6.44
N PRO A 118 10.74 5.50 -7.24
CA PRO A 118 11.28 5.41 -8.61
C PRO A 118 12.63 4.70 -8.69
N ASN A 119 13.53 5.00 -7.78
CA ASN A 119 14.88 4.41 -7.75
C ASN A 119 14.88 2.88 -7.54
N ARG A 120 13.79 2.32 -7.03
CA ARG A 120 13.64 0.90 -6.76
C ARG A 120 12.67 0.23 -7.75
N ASP A 121 11.54 0.88 -8.02
CA ASP A 121 10.39 0.23 -8.64
C ASP A 121 10.37 0.35 -10.17
N LEU A 122 11.03 1.39 -10.74
CA LEU A 122 10.97 1.66 -12.18
C LEU A 122 11.49 0.51 -13.03
N GLY A 123 12.49 -0.23 -12.57
CA GLY A 123 13.06 -1.36 -13.31
C GLY A 123 11.99 -2.41 -13.63
N VAL A 124 11.42 -3.01 -12.59
CA VAL A 124 10.40 -4.06 -12.74
C VAL A 124 9.12 -3.54 -13.38
N THR A 125 8.76 -2.29 -13.12
CA THR A 125 7.59 -1.65 -13.73
C THR A 125 7.75 -1.52 -15.24
N ARG A 126 8.92 -1.08 -15.72
CA ARG A 126 9.22 -1.00 -17.16
C ARG A 126 9.30 -2.37 -17.80
N GLU A 127 9.85 -3.37 -17.13
CA GLU A 127 9.94 -4.73 -17.62
C GLU A 127 8.56 -5.37 -17.82
N VAL A 128 7.63 -5.17 -16.89
CA VAL A 128 6.25 -5.65 -17.04
C VAL A 128 5.57 -4.91 -18.17
N ARG A 129 5.63 -3.57 -18.18
CA ARG A 129 5.00 -2.75 -19.21
C ARG A 129 5.53 -3.06 -20.62
N ALA A 130 6.83 -3.27 -20.78
CA ALA A 130 7.44 -3.59 -22.06
C ALA A 130 7.02 -4.96 -22.63
N ALA A 131 6.48 -5.85 -21.80
CA ALA A 131 5.99 -7.15 -22.19
C ALA A 131 4.50 -7.17 -22.55
N LEU A 132 3.79 -6.04 -22.41
CA LEU A 132 2.36 -5.93 -22.74
C LEU A 132 2.15 -5.80 -24.25
N HIS A 133 1.06 -6.37 -24.73
CA HIS A 133 0.58 -6.24 -26.09
C HIS A 133 -0.62 -5.28 -26.23
N CYS A 134 -1.06 -4.67 -25.12
CA CYS A 134 -2.12 -3.67 -25.09
C CYS A 134 -1.58 -2.26 -24.78
N GLU A 135 -2.41 -1.25 -25.02
CA GLU A 135 -2.09 0.12 -24.63
C GLU A 135 -1.91 0.24 -23.12
N SER A 136 -0.89 0.96 -22.69
CA SER A 136 -0.61 1.17 -21.27
C SER A 136 0.17 2.46 -21.03
N VAL A 137 0.03 3.05 -19.85
CA VAL A 137 0.68 4.31 -19.49
C VAL A 137 1.57 4.12 -18.27
N LEU A 138 2.77 4.68 -18.31
CA LEU A 138 3.65 4.81 -17.16
C LEU A 138 3.63 6.27 -16.70
N LEU A 139 3.03 6.51 -15.54
CA LEU A 139 2.97 7.85 -14.95
C LEU A 139 4.29 8.21 -14.27
N PRO A 140 4.71 9.49 -14.36
CA PRO A 140 5.76 10.01 -13.49
C PRO A 140 5.26 10.02 -12.05
N THR A 141 6.18 9.87 -11.10
CA THR A 141 5.86 9.98 -9.67
C THR A 141 5.69 11.45 -9.32
N PRO A 142 4.50 11.91 -8.90
CA PRO A 142 4.36 13.24 -8.36
C PRO A 142 5.19 13.41 -7.08
N GLU A 143 5.71 14.61 -6.85
CA GLU A 143 6.37 14.96 -5.57
C GLU A 143 5.35 15.20 -4.45
N ASP A 144 4.11 15.52 -4.80
CA ASP A 144 3.01 15.78 -3.89
C ASP A 144 2.18 14.49 -3.69
N GLU A 145 2.24 13.93 -2.50
CA GLU A 145 1.51 12.72 -2.10
C GLU A 145 -0.01 12.92 -2.20
N THR A 146 -0.51 14.13 -2.02
CA THR A 146 -1.95 14.43 -2.14
C THR A 146 -2.45 14.20 -3.55
N LEU A 147 -1.62 14.48 -4.57
CA LEU A 147 -1.89 14.14 -5.97
C LEU A 147 -1.93 12.63 -6.19
N ILE A 148 -1.02 11.88 -5.56
CA ILE A 148 -1.01 10.41 -5.64
C ILE A 148 -2.33 9.86 -5.10
N ILE A 149 -2.78 10.33 -3.94
CA ILE A 149 -4.03 9.90 -3.31
C ILE A 149 -5.23 10.29 -4.18
N GLY A 150 -5.27 11.53 -4.65
CA GLY A 150 -6.35 12.03 -5.51
C GLY A 150 -6.44 11.26 -6.84
N MET A 151 -5.30 10.89 -7.43
CA MET A 151 -5.24 10.07 -8.63
C MET A 151 -5.86 8.69 -8.39
N MET A 152 -5.62 8.06 -7.22
CA MET A 152 -6.20 6.75 -6.90
C MET A 152 -7.73 6.78 -6.85
N LYS A 153 -8.33 7.90 -6.49
CA LYS A 153 -9.78 8.12 -6.54
C LYS A 153 -10.36 8.01 -7.96
N ARG A 154 -9.53 8.23 -8.99
CA ARG A 154 -9.90 8.10 -10.41
C ARG A 154 -9.70 6.68 -10.95
N MET A 155 -9.09 5.79 -10.18
CA MET A 155 -8.84 4.41 -10.61
C MET A 155 -10.06 3.53 -10.36
N ARG A 156 -10.39 2.70 -11.33
CA ARG A 156 -11.43 1.66 -11.19
C ARG A 156 -10.90 0.43 -10.46
N LEU A 157 -9.59 0.28 -10.41
CA LEU A 157 -8.90 -0.80 -9.72
C LEU A 157 -7.47 -0.36 -9.37
N VAL A 158 -6.99 -0.75 -8.20
CA VAL A 158 -5.58 -0.62 -7.79
C VAL A 158 -5.03 -2.00 -7.45
N VAL A 159 -4.03 -2.46 -8.20
CA VAL A 159 -3.28 -3.69 -7.92
C VAL A 159 -1.91 -3.30 -7.40
N SER A 160 -1.58 -3.66 -6.16
CA SER A 160 -0.35 -3.17 -5.55
C SER A 160 0.39 -4.20 -4.70
N MET A 161 1.72 -4.14 -4.83
CA MET A 161 2.67 -4.77 -3.89
C MET A 161 3.08 -3.79 -2.78
N ARG A 162 2.87 -2.47 -2.95
CA ARG A 162 3.32 -1.43 -2.02
C ARG A 162 2.26 -1.10 -0.98
N LEU A 163 2.62 -1.24 0.30
CA LEU A 163 1.71 -1.00 1.42
C LEU A 163 1.12 0.42 1.40
N HIS A 164 1.95 1.46 1.21
CA HIS A 164 1.43 2.84 1.20
C HIS A 164 0.47 3.10 0.04
N THR A 165 0.65 2.43 -1.11
CA THR A 165 -0.34 2.49 -2.20
C THR A 165 -1.68 1.92 -1.75
N LEU A 166 -1.69 0.81 -1.01
CA LEU A 166 -2.92 0.22 -0.47
C LEU A 166 -3.56 1.13 0.58
N ILE A 167 -2.75 1.76 1.44
CA ILE A 167 -3.21 2.75 2.42
C ILE A 167 -3.87 3.94 1.70
N PHE A 168 -3.23 4.52 0.70
CA PHE A 168 -3.77 5.64 -0.07
C PHE A 168 -5.02 5.27 -0.86
N ALA A 169 -5.04 4.09 -1.51
CA ALA A 169 -6.21 3.61 -2.22
C ALA A 169 -7.40 3.38 -1.26
N SER A 170 -7.12 2.83 -0.06
CA SER A 170 -8.15 2.58 0.94
C SER A 170 -8.74 3.89 1.50
N SER A 171 -7.93 4.93 1.72
CA SER A 171 -8.41 6.21 2.25
C SER A 171 -9.41 6.92 1.33
N VAL A 172 -9.38 6.62 0.03
CA VAL A 172 -10.33 7.16 -0.97
C VAL A 172 -11.37 6.14 -1.44
N GLY A 173 -11.39 4.94 -0.86
CA GLY A 173 -12.36 3.90 -1.20
C GLY A 173 -12.18 3.30 -2.61
N ALA A 174 -10.98 3.34 -3.17
CA ALA A 174 -10.71 2.74 -4.48
C ALA A 174 -10.70 1.19 -4.38
N PRO A 175 -11.33 0.45 -5.31
CA PRO A 175 -11.23 -1.00 -5.35
C PRO A 175 -9.76 -1.43 -5.44
N LEU A 176 -9.35 -2.38 -4.59
CA LEU A 176 -7.94 -2.76 -4.50
C LEU A 176 -7.73 -4.27 -4.43
N VAL A 177 -6.60 -4.69 -4.98
CA VAL A 177 -6.04 -6.05 -4.87
C VAL A 177 -4.61 -5.93 -4.39
N ALA A 178 -4.29 -6.61 -3.30
CA ALA A 178 -2.93 -6.66 -2.77
C ALA A 178 -2.19 -7.91 -3.25
N VAL A 179 -0.93 -7.74 -3.64
CA VAL A 179 0.00 -8.86 -3.80
C VAL A 179 1.01 -8.78 -2.66
N SER A 180 0.81 -9.64 -1.67
CA SER A 180 1.56 -9.62 -0.42
C SER A 180 2.88 -10.39 -0.55
N TYR A 181 3.97 -9.71 -0.27
CA TYR A 181 5.31 -10.28 -0.16
C TYR A 181 5.85 -10.20 1.29
N ASP A 182 5.07 -9.60 2.19
CA ASP A 182 5.49 -9.29 3.56
C ASP A 182 4.25 -9.28 4.46
N PRO A 183 4.32 -9.82 5.70
CA PRO A 183 3.21 -9.88 6.63
C PRO A 183 2.49 -8.55 6.88
N LYS A 184 3.20 -7.41 6.76
CA LYS A 184 2.60 -6.09 6.91
C LYS A 184 1.52 -5.78 5.87
N VAL A 185 1.65 -6.31 4.63
CA VAL A 185 0.64 -6.13 3.56
C VAL A 185 -0.60 -6.95 3.90
N THR A 186 -0.42 -8.23 4.24
CA THR A 186 -1.53 -9.10 4.64
C THR A 186 -2.21 -8.59 5.93
N GLY A 187 -1.41 -8.12 6.89
CA GLY A 187 -1.91 -7.52 8.14
C GLY A 187 -2.80 -6.30 7.86
N PHE A 188 -2.34 -5.40 7.01
CA PHE A 188 -3.11 -4.22 6.61
C PHE A 188 -4.42 -4.59 5.91
N MET A 189 -4.39 -5.51 4.93
CA MET A 189 -5.60 -5.95 4.22
C MET A 189 -6.64 -6.55 5.17
N ARG A 190 -6.18 -7.35 6.14
CA ARG A 190 -7.05 -7.90 7.20
C ARG A 190 -7.61 -6.78 8.08
N TYR A 191 -6.80 -5.80 8.41
CA TYR A 191 -7.15 -4.69 9.28
C TYR A 191 -8.26 -3.80 8.68
N ILE A 192 -8.24 -3.59 7.36
CA ILE A 192 -9.32 -2.88 6.64
C ILE A 192 -10.47 -3.78 6.21
N GLY A 193 -10.49 -5.05 6.64
CA GLY A 193 -11.55 -6.01 6.28
C GLY A 193 -11.54 -6.46 4.82
N GLN A 194 -10.44 -6.23 4.07
CA GLN A 194 -10.35 -6.60 2.66
C GLN A 194 -9.80 -8.01 2.46
N LYS A 195 -10.48 -8.77 1.58
CA LYS A 195 -10.14 -10.17 1.30
C LYS A 195 -9.28 -10.34 0.04
N HIS A 196 -9.27 -9.33 -0.85
CA HIS A 196 -8.58 -9.40 -2.14
C HIS A 196 -7.06 -9.27 -1.96
N CYS A 197 -6.45 -10.34 -1.50
CA CYS A 197 -5.03 -10.40 -1.18
C CYS A 197 -4.47 -11.78 -1.52
N THR A 198 -3.49 -11.83 -2.42
CA THR A 198 -2.77 -13.04 -2.78
C THR A 198 -1.31 -12.95 -2.34
N ALA A 199 -0.73 -14.07 -1.89
CA ALA A 199 0.68 -14.10 -1.54
C ALA A 199 1.55 -14.16 -2.79
N PHE A 200 2.64 -13.40 -2.81
CA PHE A 200 3.56 -13.34 -3.95
C PHE A 200 4.19 -14.71 -4.26
N GLU A 201 4.52 -15.50 -3.24
CA GLU A 201 5.14 -16.81 -3.38
C GLU A 201 4.25 -17.79 -4.15
N THR A 202 2.95 -17.73 -3.91
CA THR A 202 1.95 -18.62 -4.54
C THR A 202 1.20 -17.95 -5.69
N LEU A 203 1.63 -16.75 -6.12
CA LEU A 203 0.98 -15.99 -7.17
C LEU A 203 0.94 -16.78 -8.49
N THR A 204 -0.25 -16.87 -9.08
CA THR A 204 -0.48 -17.39 -10.43
C THR A 204 -1.29 -16.39 -11.24
N PRO A 205 -1.23 -16.43 -12.59
CA PRO A 205 -2.05 -15.57 -13.43
C PRO A 205 -3.55 -15.72 -13.15
N GLU A 206 -4.02 -16.96 -13.02
CA GLU A 206 -5.44 -17.28 -12.74
C GLU A 206 -5.86 -16.75 -11.36
N GLY A 207 -5.01 -16.93 -10.34
CA GLY A 207 -5.27 -16.45 -8.99
C GLY A 207 -5.41 -14.92 -8.96
N LEU A 208 -4.49 -14.19 -9.62
CA LEU A 208 -4.55 -12.73 -9.67
C LEU A 208 -5.77 -12.23 -10.46
N ARG A 209 -6.12 -12.88 -11.58
CA ARG A 209 -7.36 -12.57 -12.32
C ARG A 209 -8.61 -12.79 -11.47
N GLY A 210 -8.65 -13.88 -10.70
CA GLY A 210 -9.76 -14.16 -9.79
C GLY A 210 -9.95 -13.10 -8.71
N GLU A 211 -8.84 -12.62 -8.11
CA GLU A 211 -8.89 -11.51 -7.15
C GLU A 211 -9.35 -10.19 -7.80
N ILE A 212 -8.91 -9.92 -9.03
CA ILE A 212 -9.35 -8.74 -9.81
C ILE A 212 -10.85 -8.81 -10.08
N ASP A 213 -11.36 -9.95 -10.53
CA ASP A 213 -12.79 -10.14 -10.79
C ASP A 213 -13.60 -9.92 -9.52
N ALA A 214 -13.17 -10.50 -8.42
CA ALA A 214 -13.83 -10.36 -7.13
C ALA A 214 -13.81 -8.90 -6.63
N ALA A 215 -12.69 -8.21 -6.75
CA ALA A 215 -12.57 -6.81 -6.34
C ALA A 215 -13.45 -5.87 -7.18
N LEU A 216 -13.53 -6.08 -8.49
CA LEU A 216 -14.37 -5.29 -9.39
C LEU A 216 -15.86 -5.61 -9.26
N ALA A 217 -16.22 -6.84 -8.88
CA ALA A 217 -17.58 -7.25 -8.61
C ALA A 217 -18.08 -6.80 -7.23
N ALA A 218 -17.17 -6.62 -6.27
CA ALA A 218 -17.50 -6.19 -4.93
C ALA A 218 -18.07 -4.77 -4.96
N GLN A 219 -19.34 -4.62 -4.57
CA GLN A 219 -19.97 -3.30 -4.38
C GLN A 219 -19.68 -2.74 -2.97
N GLU A 220 -19.06 -3.53 -2.12
CA GLU A 220 -18.74 -3.16 -0.74
C GLU A 220 -17.59 -2.16 -0.72
N ARG A 221 -17.92 -0.94 -0.28
CA ARG A 221 -16.90 0.04 0.13
C ARG A 221 -16.48 -0.32 1.54
N TYR A 222 -15.19 -0.57 1.74
CA TYR A 222 -14.64 -0.72 3.07
C TYR A 222 -14.64 0.65 3.78
N ASP A 223 -15.02 0.63 5.06
CA ASP A 223 -15.01 1.81 5.92
C ASP A 223 -13.69 1.86 6.69
N VAL A 224 -12.90 2.88 6.43
CA VAL A 224 -11.64 3.16 7.13
C VAL A 224 -11.78 4.29 8.16
N SER A 225 -12.98 4.79 8.44
CA SER A 225 -13.18 5.92 9.36
C SER A 225 -12.67 5.63 10.78
N HIS A 226 -12.84 4.38 11.26
CA HIS A 226 -12.30 3.95 12.54
C HIS A 226 -10.75 4.01 12.57
N LEU A 227 -10.09 3.81 11.43
CA LEU A 227 -8.64 3.90 11.32
C LEU A 227 -8.14 5.34 11.33
N HIS A 228 -8.96 6.29 10.84
CA HIS A 228 -8.64 7.72 10.95
C HIS A 228 -8.58 8.13 12.43
N ALA A 229 -9.55 7.75 13.25
CA ALA A 229 -9.54 8.02 14.68
C ALA A 229 -8.28 7.44 15.37
N LEU A 230 -7.93 6.19 15.05
CA LEU A 230 -6.71 5.56 15.55
C LEU A 230 -5.42 6.23 15.03
N ALA A 231 -5.43 6.75 13.81
CA ALA A 231 -4.28 7.48 13.27
C ALA A 231 -4.09 8.84 13.97
N GLU A 232 -5.18 9.53 14.35
CA GLU A 232 -5.15 10.76 15.13
C GLU A 232 -4.59 10.56 16.54
N GLU A 233 -4.76 9.37 17.13
CA GLU A 233 -4.20 9.06 18.46
C GLU A 233 -2.67 9.19 18.50
N ASN A 234 -1.95 8.99 17.37
CA ASN A 234 -0.51 9.18 17.32
C ASN A 234 -0.11 10.61 17.74
N GLU A 235 -0.83 11.61 17.25
CA GLU A 235 -0.57 13.01 17.59
C GLU A 235 -0.97 13.31 19.03
N GLN A 236 -2.10 12.79 19.49
CA GLN A 236 -2.58 12.99 20.86
C GLN A 236 -1.60 12.44 21.89
N ILE A 237 -1.06 11.24 21.67
CA ILE A 237 -0.05 10.62 22.52
C ILE A 237 1.22 11.48 22.55
N ALA A 238 1.69 11.95 21.39
CA ALA A 238 2.88 12.80 21.30
C ALA A 238 2.69 14.14 22.05
N ARG A 239 1.52 14.79 21.87
CA ARG A 239 1.20 16.05 22.58
C ARG A 239 1.19 15.87 24.09
N LYS A 240 0.54 14.79 24.57
CA LYS A 240 0.49 14.48 26.00
C LYS A 240 1.89 14.32 26.61
N LEU A 241 2.77 13.60 25.93
CA LEU A 241 4.16 13.43 26.38
C LEU A 241 4.93 14.76 26.45
N MET A 242 4.65 15.69 25.52
CA MET A 242 5.29 17.01 25.52
C MET A 242 4.77 17.92 26.65
N GLU A 243 3.54 17.74 27.12
CA GLU A 243 2.94 18.49 28.22
C GLU A 243 3.41 17.96 29.60
N GLU A 244 3.81 16.68 29.65
CA GLU A 244 4.26 16.01 30.88
C GLU A 244 5.79 16.11 31.10
N ALA A 245 6.56 16.58 30.11
CA ALA A 245 8.03 16.67 30.11
C ALA A 245 8.51 18.02 30.67
#